data_6b0c7e3617bf59bb33ae0300bb83b5c1
#
_entry.id   6b0c7e3617bf59bb33ae0300bb83b5c1
#
_cell.length_a   1.000
_cell.length_b   1.000
_cell.length_c   1.000
_cell.angle_alpha   90.00
_cell.angle_beta   90.00
_cell.angle_gamma   90.00
#
_symmetry.space_group_name_H-M   'P 1'
#
loop_
_entity.id
_entity.type
_entity.pdbx_description
1 polymer ?
#
loop_
_entity_poly.entity_id
_entity_poly.type
_entity_poly.pdbx_seq_one_letter_code
_entity_poly.pdbx_strand_id
1 'polypeptide(L)' 'LKHLEGCLGRLPQGQRSLVEGYYYERAGIERLAERSCRTPAATYKMLQRIRQSLQLCLESRTKPEAA' A
#
# COMPACT_ATOMS: atom_id res chain seq x y z
N LEU A 1 -0.19 0.45 -14.30
CA LEU A 1 -1.23 -0.48 -14.06
C LEU A 1 -2.46 0.17 -13.52
N LYS A 2 -3.44 0.22 -14.34
CA LYS A 2 -4.65 0.96 -14.00
C LYS A 2 -5.36 0.43 -12.77
N HIS A 3 -5.37 -0.89 -12.62
CA HIS A 3 -6.06 -1.47 -11.47
C HIS A 3 -5.36 -1.10 -10.16
N LEU A 4 -4.04 -1.12 -10.18
CA LEU A 4 -3.29 -0.76 -8.98
C LEU A 4 -3.52 0.71 -8.64
N GLU A 5 -3.50 1.59 -9.63
CA GLU A 5 -3.73 2.99 -9.38
C GLU A 5 -5.12 3.22 -8.78
N GLY A 6 -6.11 2.52 -9.29
CA GLY A 6 -7.45 2.64 -8.74
C GLY A 6 -7.53 2.18 -7.31
N CYS A 7 -6.84 1.09 -6.97
CA CYS A 7 -6.84 0.60 -5.62
C CYS A 7 -6.07 1.53 -4.68
N LEU A 8 -4.96 2.08 -5.16
CA LEU A 8 -4.21 3.06 -4.38
C LEU A 8 -5.06 4.28 -4.08
N GLY A 9 -5.85 4.71 -5.04
CA GLY A 9 -6.69 5.88 -4.85
C GLY A 9 -7.75 5.71 -3.79
N ARG A 10 -8.04 4.47 -3.39
CA ARG A 10 -9.03 4.24 -2.35
C ARG A 10 -8.44 4.28 -0.96
N LEU A 11 -7.12 4.30 -0.85
CA LEU A 11 -6.49 4.33 0.45
C LEU A 11 -6.52 5.74 1.04
N PRO A 12 -6.60 5.84 2.38
CA PRO A 12 -6.41 7.14 3.01
C PRO A 12 -5.05 7.71 2.63
N GLN A 13 -4.95 9.02 2.64
CA GLN A 13 -3.74 9.67 2.17
C GLN A 13 -2.49 9.20 2.91
N GLY A 14 -2.60 9.01 4.22
CA GLY A 14 -1.45 8.55 4.99
C GLY A 14 -0.95 7.18 4.55
N GLN A 15 -1.87 6.26 4.31
CA GLN A 15 -1.50 4.93 3.86
C GLN A 15 -0.99 4.96 2.43
N ARG A 16 -1.61 5.78 1.60
CA ARG A 16 -1.19 5.90 0.23
C ARG A 16 0.23 6.45 0.13
N SER A 17 0.54 7.47 0.92
CA SER A 17 1.89 8.03 0.94
C SER A 17 2.91 6.99 1.36
N LEU A 18 2.57 6.16 2.32
CA LEU A 18 3.48 5.14 2.80
C LEU A 18 3.78 4.11 1.71
N VAL A 19 2.75 3.66 1.02
CA VAL A 19 2.92 2.68 -0.04
C VAL A 19 3.70 3.28 -1.20
N GLU A 20 3.37 4.50 -1.58
CA GLU A 20 4.06 5.16 -2.68
C GLU A 20 5.53 5.37 -2.36
N GLY A 21 5.82 5.75 -1.12
CA GLY A 21 7.21 5.90 -0.71
C GLY A 21 7.97 4.60 -0.79
N TYR A 22 7.32 3.51 -0.40
CA TYR A 22 7.98 2.22 -0.39
C TYR A 22 8.23 1.70 -1.81
N TYR A 23 7.24 1.81 -2.68
CA TYR A 23 7.36 1.22 -4.01
C TYR A 23 7.94 2.16 -5.05
N TYR A 24 7.53 3.40 -5.05
CA TYR A 24 7.95 4.32 -6.10
C TYR A 24 9.26 5.02 -5.75
N GLU A 25 9.41 5.47 -4.52
CA GLU A 25 10.62 6.14 -4.11
C GLU A 25 11.66 5.17 -3.58
N ARG A 26 11.26 3.92 -3.33
CA ARG A 26 12.12 2.90 -2.79
C ARG A 26 12.74 3.32 -1.45
N ALA A 27 12.01 4.09 -0.69
CA ALA A 27 12.47 4.47 0.64
C ALA A 27 12.49 3.25 1.54
N GLY A 28 13.48 3.17 2.40
CA GLY A 28 13.56 2.06 3.34
C GLY A 28 12.53 2.20 4.45
N ILE A 29 12.29 1.09 5.13
CA ILE A 29 11.31 1.07 6.22
C ILE A 29 11.66 2.09 7.29
N GLU A 30 12.95 2.22 7.60
CA GLU A 30 13.37 3.15 8.64
C GLU A 30 13.04 4.59 8.27
N ARG A 31 13.29 4.94 7.01
CA ARG A 31 12.98 6.28 6.56
C ARG A 31 11.48 6.55 6.57
N LEU A 32 10.71 5.57 6.12
CA LEU A 32 9.26 5.72 6.14
C LEU A 32 8.72 5.83 7.54
N ALA A 33 9.32 5.09 8.47
CA ALA A 33 8.92 5.17 9.87
C ALA A 33 9.16 6.57 10.43
N GLU A 34 10.31 7.14 10.09
CA GLU A 34 10.63 8.50 10.54
C GLU A 34 9.63 9.49 9.97
N ARG A 35 9.31 9.36 8.69
CA ARG A 35 8.40 10.29 8.04
C ARG A 35 6.99 10.23 8.61
N SER A 36 6.59 9.05 9.07
CA SER A 36 5.26 8.90 9.64
C SER A 36 5.26 8.92 11.16
N CYS A 37 6.38 9.22 11.78
CA CYS A 37 6.50 9.27 13.24
C CYS A 37 6.08 7.95 13.87
N ARG A 38 6.51 6.84 13.28
CA ARG A 38 6.20 5.51 13.78
C ARG A 38 7.47 4.71 13.95
N THR A 39 7.37 3.60 14.66
CA THR A 39 8.50 2.68 14.74
C THR A 39 8.59 1.87 13.45
N PRO A 40 9.78 1.36 13.11
CA PRO A 40 9.90 0.52 11.93
C PRO A 40 8.99 -0.69 11.97
N ALA A 41 8.82 -1.30 13.14
CA ALA A 41 7.95 -2.47 13.25
C ALA A 41 6.50 -2.11 12.94
N ALA A 42 6.03 -0.99 13.46
CA ALA A 42 4.66 -0.55 13.20
C ALA A 42 4.48 -0.20 11.73
N THR A 43 5.49 0.42 11.14
CA THR A 43 5.45 0.78 9.72
C THR A 43 5.37 -0.46 8.86
N TYR A 44 6.16 -1.46 9.19
CA TYR A 44 6.14 -2.70 8.42
C TYR A 44 4.80 -3.40 8.51
N LYS A 45 4.22 -3.44 9.71
CA LYS A 45 2.91 -4.05 9.87
C LYS A 45 1.86 -3.31 9.06
N MET A 46 1.92 -1.99 9.07
CA MET A 46 0.97 -1.21 8.31
C MET A 46 1.12 -1.48 6.82
N LEU A 47 2.36 -1.56 6.32
CA LEU A 47 2.59 -1.88 4.92
C LEU A 47 2.01 -3.23 4.56
N GLN A 48 2.15 -4.22 5.43
CA GLN A 48 1.60 -5.53 5.16
C GLN A 48 0.09 -5.50 5.07
N ARG A 49 -0.55 -4.77 5.96
CA ARG A 49 -2.01 -4.63 5.89
C ARG A 49 -2.44 -3.95 4.60
N ILE A 50 -1.73 -2.90 4.22
CA ILE A 50 -2.05 -2.18 3.00
C ILE A 50 -1.86 -3.10 1.80
N ARG A 51 -0.80 -3.88 1.78
CA ARG A 51 -0.56 -4.80 0.68
C ARG A 51 -1.66 -5.84 0.57
N GLN A 52 -2.15 -6.33 1.70
CA GLN A 52 -3.25 -7.28 1.68
C GLN A 52 -4.51 -6.63 1.12
N SER A 53 -4.81 -5.42 1.54
CA SER A 53 -5.96 -4.70 1.01
C SER A 53 -5.83 -4.48 -0.49
N LEU A 54 -4.64 -4.10 -0.94
CA LEU A 54 -4.42 -3.89 -2.36
C LEU A 54 -4.57 -5.18 -3.14
N GLN A 55 -4.06 -6.28 -2.59
CA GLN A 55 -4.17 -7.56 -3.26
C GLN A 55 -5.63 -7.97 -3.42
N LEU A 56 -6.42 -7.81 -2.37
CA LEU A 56 -7.83 -8.13 -2.45
C LEU A 56 -8.54 -7.24 -3.45
N CYS A 57 -8.19 -5.96 -3.47
CA CYS A 57 -8.78 -5.03 -4.42
C CYS A 57 -8.44 -5.43 -5.85
N LEU A 58 -7.18 -5.78 -6.09
CA LEU A 58 -6.76 -6.18 -7.42
C LEU A 58 -7.42 -7.47 -7.86
N GLU A 59 -7.52 -8.44 -6.96
CA GLU A 59 -8.16 -9.70 -7.28
C GLU A 59 -9.63 -9.49 -7.62
N SER A 60 -10.28 -8.62 -6.87
CA SER A 60 -11.67 -8.33 -7.13
C SER A 60 -11.88 -7.70 -8.51
N ARG A 61 -10.91 -6.90 -8.95
CA ARG A 61 -11.06 -6.22 -10.23
C ARG A 61 -10.63 -7.04 -11.42
N THR A 62 -9.61 -7.88 -11.22
CA THR A 62 -9.08 -8.64 -12.35
C THR A 62 -9.69 -10.02 -12.50
N LYS A 63 -10.32 -10.53 -11.44
CA LYS A 63 -10.87 -11.85 -11.48
C LYS A 63 -12.08 -11.85 -12.37
N PRO A 64 -12.15 -12.70 -13.30
CA PRO A 64 -13.28 -12.71 -14.17
C PRO A 64 -14.44 -13.26 -13.44
N GLU A 65 -15.42 -12.76 -13.57
CA GLU A 65 -16.48 -13.07 -12.95
C GLU A 65 -16.86 -14.32 -13.04
N ALA A 66 -16.58 -15.05 -12.84
CA ALA A 66 -16.93 -16.18 -12.86
C ALA A 66 -17.55 -16.69 -13.34
N ALA A 67 -17.46 -16.39 -13.52
CA ALA A 67 -17.85 -16.82 -13.80
C ALA A 67 -18.25 -17.56 -13.67
#